data_7e01e8bc7ae725c148e4321dc282a38e
#
_entry.id   7e01e8bc7ae725c148e4321dc282a38e
#
_cell.length_a   1.000
_cell.length_b   1.000
_cell.length_c   1.000
_cell.angle_alpha   90.00
_cell.angle_beta   90.00
_cell.angle_gamma   90.00
#
_symmetry.space_group_name_H-M   'P 1'
#
loop_
_entity.id
_entity.type
_entity.pdbx_description
1 polymer ?
#
loop_
_entity_poly.entity_id
_entity_poly.type
_entity_poly.pdbx_seq_one_letter_code
_entity_poly.pdbx_strand_id
1 'polypeptide(L)'
;KADPILGRKLFQVEFLTTLSGQALITLCYHRPLDDTWDGPARTLAAQLGVQLIGRSRGQKRVLQTDHVVEVLDVAGRQWHYQQIEGGFTQPNGGVNQHMLGWALNAAGSNSDDLLELYCGNGNFTLPLSTAFRRVMATELAKSSVRAAQENLRMNNVDNVTLVRLASEEVTQALTGVRPFRRLQGIDLSGFEFGTVFVDPPRAGLDPATLDLIKDYRRILYISCNPETLADNLQTLTKTHRVVRCALFDQFPYTHHMESGVLLEQI
;
A
#
# COMPACT_ATOMS: atom_id res chain seq x y z
N LYS A 1 -10.64 -8.54 -35.09
CA LYS A 1 -10.40 -10.01 -34.96
C LYS A 1 -9.21 -10.17 -34.04
N ALA A 2 -9.28 -11.09 -33.07
CA ALA A 2 -8.14 -11.39 -32.20
C ALA A 2 -7.00 -11.97 -33.05
N ASP A 3 -5.78 -11.50 -32.81
CA ASP A 3 -4.58 -12.08 -33.43
C ASP A 3 -4.46 -13.55 -32.97
N PRO A 4 -4.29 -14.52 -33.91
CA PRO A 4 -4.25 -15.93 -33.57
C PRO A 4 -3.05 -16.32 -32.69
N ILE A 5 -1.94 -15.57 -32.75
CA ILE A 5 -0.76 -15.80 -31.87
C ILE A 5 -1.10 -15.37 -30.44
N LEU A 6 -1.72 -14.20 -30.29
CA LEU A 6 -2.09 -13.68 -28.95
C LEU A 6 -3.25 -14.46 -28.32
N GLY A 7 -4.19 -14.98 -29.14
CA GLY A 7 -5.31 -15.78 -28.62
C GLY A 7 -4.95 -17.21 -28.25
N ARG A 8 -3.83 -17.77 -28.74
CA ARG A 8 -3.46 -19.17 -28.56
C ARG A 8 -3.15 -19.50 -27.09
N LYS A 9 -4.02 -20.33 -26.47
CA LYS A 9 -3.92 -20.74 -25.06
C LYS A 9 -3.87 -19.57 -24.07
N LEU A 10 -4.38 -18.41 -24.41
CA LEU A 10 -4.68 -17.34 -23.49
C LEU A 10 -5.82 -17.81 -22.58
N PHE A 11 -5.64 -17.70 -21.25
CA PHE A 11 -6.67 -18.13 -20.29
C PHE A 11 -7.12 -17.03 -19.35
N GLN A 12 -6.29 -15.98 -19.15
CA GLN A 12 -6.62 -14.87 -18.28
C GLN A 12 -6.03 -13.56 -18.84
N VAL A 13 -6.77 -12.48 -18.64
CA VAL A 13 -6.30 -11.12 -18.91
C VAL A 13 -6.51 -10.31 -17.64
N GLU A 14 -5.44 -9.68 -17.17
CA GLU A 14 -5.47 -8.80 -16.00
C GLU A 14 -5.30 -7.35 -16.46
N PHE A 15 -6.02 -6.45 -15.82
CA PHE A 15 -5.98 -5.03 -16.10
C PHE A 15 -5.53 -4.27 -14.86
N LEU A 16 -4.55 -3.41 -15.01
CA LEU A 16 -4.16 -2.41 -14.02
C LEU A 16 -4.36 -1.05 -14.67
N THR A 17 -5.34 -0.30 -14.19
CA THR A 17 -5.72 1.00 -14.74
C THR A 17 -5.59 2.09 -13.69
N THR A 18 -5.39 3.33 -14.13
CA THR A 18 -5.21 4.49 -13.27
C THR A 18 -6.24 5.57 -13.57
N LEU A 19 -6.51 6.46 -12.60
CA LEU A 19 -7.32 7.65 -12.82
C LEU A 19 -6.63 8.63 -13.77
N SER A 20 -5.29 8.58 -13.86
CA SER A 20 -4.49 9.37 -14.82
C SER A 20 -4.59 8.89 -16.27
N GLY A 21 -5.36 7.83 -16.54
CA GLY A 21 -5.60 7.30 -17.89
C GLY A 21 -4.53 6.34 -18.41
N GLN A 22 -3.57 5.92 -17.58
CA GLN A 22 -2.63 4.87 -17.95
C GLN A 22 -3.26 3.49 -17.73
N ALA A 23 -2.87 2.52 -18.56
CA ALA A 23 -3.27 1.13 -18.41
C ALA A 23 -2.13 0.16 -18.70
N LEU A 24 -2.08 -0.92 -17.93
CA LEU A 24 -1.20 -2.06 -18.15
C LEU A 24 -2.07 -3.31 -18.24
N ILE A 25 -1.87 -4.10 -19.28
CA ILE A 25 -2.59 -5.34 -19.53
C ILE A 25 -1.60 -6.50 -19.44
N THR A 26 -1.94 -7.50 -18.62
CA THR A 26 -1.18 -8.74 -18.52
C THR A 26 -1.95 -9.88 -19.19
N LEU A 27 -1.35 -10.46 -20.23
CA LEU A 27 -1.89 -11.62 -20.93
C LEU A 27 -1.26 -12.90 -20.37
N CYS A 28 -2.08 -13.77 -19.75
CA CYS A 28 -1.64 -14.99 -19.08
C CYS A 28 -1.93 -16.23 -19.94
N TYR A 29 -0.90 -17.07 -20.12
CA TYR A 29 -0.93 -18.20 -21.07
C TYR A 29 -0.62 -19.55 -20.45
N HIS A 30 -1.30 -20.59 -20.95
CA HIS A 30 -0.96 -21.99 -20.71
C HIS A 30 0.04 -22.54 -21.75
N ARG A 31 0.96 -21.71 -22.22
CA ARG A 31 2.05 -22.10 -23.13
C ARG A 31 3.29 -21.23 -22.87
N PRO A 32 4.50 -21.71 -23.20
CA PRO A 32 5.67 -20.83 -23.26
C PRO A 32 5.45 -19.67 -24.24
N LEU A 33 6.03 -18.52 -23.94
CA LEU A 33 6.10 -17.37 -24.81
C LEU A 33 7.46 -17.35 -25.50
N ASP A 34 7.43 -17.20 -26.82
CA ASP A 34 8.61 -17.11 -27.68
C ASP A 34 8.63 -15.73 -28.39
N ASP A 35 9.65 -15.52 -29.21
CA ASP A 35 9.84 -14.22 -29.88
C ASP A 35 8.75 -13.91 -30.92
N THR A 36 7.99 -14.92 -31.38
CA THR A 36 6.86 -14.71 -32.28
C THR A 36 5.70 -13.97 -31.60
N TRP A 37 5.63 -13.98 -30.26
CA TRP A 37 4.64 -13.28 -29.49
C TRP A 37 4.88 -11.76 -29.47
N ASP A 38 6.14 -11.30 -29.47
CA ASP A 38 6.51 -9.90 -29.23
C ASP A 38 5.97 -8.94 -30.29
N GLY A 39 6.04 -9.31 -31.58
CA GLY A 39 5.57 -8.47 -32.69
C GLY A 39 4.07 -8.14 -32.58
N PRO A 40 3.19 -9.15 -32.58
CA PRO A 40 1.75 -8.95 -32.40
C PRO A 40 1.40 -8.22 -31.10
N ALA A 41 2.11 -8.52 -30.00
CA ALA A 41 1.88 -7.88 -28.71
C ALA A 41 2.24 -6.38 -28.74
N ARG A 42 3.35 -5.99 -29.36
CA ARG A 42 3.72 -4.57 -29.58
C ARG A 42 2.69 -3.84 -30.42
N THR A 43 2.20 -4.48 -31.47
CA THR A 43 1.15 -3.92 -32.34
C THR A 43 -0.13 -3.67 -31.52
N LEU A 44 -0.56 -4.64 -30.72
CA LEU A 44 -1.74 -4.50 -29.85
C LEU A 44 -1.55 -3.41 -28.80
N ALA A 45 -0.38 -3.37 -28.13
CA ALA A 45 -0.07 -2.35 -27.14
C ALA A 45 -0.13 -0.93 -27.74
N ALA A 46 0.45 -0.75 -28.95
CA ALA A 46 0.42 0.52 -29.65
C ALA A 46 -1.00 0.93 -30.08
N GLN A 47 -1.80 -0.02 -30.61
CA GLN A 47 -3.19 0.23 -31.01
C GLN A 47 -4.08 0.65 -29.83
N LEU A 48 -3.86 0.07 -28.64
CA LEU A 48 -4.64 0.38 -27.45
C LEU A 48 -4.06 1.53 -26.62
N GLY A 49 -2.84 1.97 -26.87
CA GLY A 49 -2.15 2.98 -26.08
C GLY A 49 -1.84 2.51 -24.66
N VAL A 50 -1.51 1.21 -24.47
CA VAL A 50 -1.31 0.59 -23.15
C VAL A 50 0.07 -0.05 -23.01
N GLN A 51 0.49 -0.27 -21.76
CA GLN A 51 1.58 -1.19 -21.45
C GLN A 51 1.08 -2.63 -21.57
N LEU A 52 1.91 -3.55 -22.03
CA LEU A 52 1.51 -4.95 -22.20
C LEU A 52 2.59 -5.91 -21.73
N ILE A 53 2.17 -6.90 -20.94
CA ILE A 53 3.01 -7.96 -20.40
C ILE A 53 2.45 -9.31 -20.82
N GLY A 54 3.32 -10.23 -21.18
CA GLY A 54 3.00 -11.64 -21.34
C GLY A 54 3.47 -12.46 -20.15
N ARG A 55 2.58 -13.27 -19.58
CA ARG A 55 2.92 -14.23 -18.52
C ARG A 55 2.66 -15.65 -18.92
N SER A 56 3.53 -16.53 -18.51
CA SER A 56 3.41 -17.98 -18.61
C SER A 56 4.11 -18.61 -17.41
N ARG A 57 4.02 -19.94 -17.24
CA ARG A 57 4.69 -20.63 -16.14
C ARG A 57 6.19 -20.32 -16.11
N GLY A 58 6.63 -19.60 -15.09
CA GLY A 58 8.05 -19.22 -14.92
C GLY A 58 8.56 -18.15 -15.89
N GLN A 59 7.69 -17.54 -16.71
CA GLN A 59 8.09 -16.50 -17.66
C GLN A 59 7.30 -15.20 -17.44
N LYS A 60 7.99 -14.06 -17.53
CA LYS A 60 7.42 -12.71 -17.63
C LYS A 60 8.11 -12.00 -18.79
N ARG A 61 7.35 -11.64 -19.82
CA ARG A 61 7.84 -10.83 -20.95
C ARG A 61 7.27 -9.43 -20.84
N VAL A 62 8.14 -8.47 -20.62
CA VAL A 62 7.80 -7.04 -20.52
C VAL A 62 8.19 -6.37 -21.81
N LEU A 63 7.25 -5.73 -22.50
CA LEU A 63 7.53 -5.08 -23.78
C LEU A 63 8.14 -3.69 -23.62
N GLN A 64 7.72 -2.93 -22.62
CA GLN A 64 8.17 -1.55 -22.34
C GLN A 64 8.46 -1.40 -20.85
N THR A 65 7.40 -1.24 -20.02
CA THR A 65 7.49 -1.15 -18.57
C THR A 65 6.57 -2.18 -17.91
N ASP A 66 6.84 -2.52 -16.65
CA ASP A 66 5.99 -3.42 -15.87
C ASP A 66 5.18 -2.67 -14.80
N HIS A 67 4.96 -1.40 -15.01
CA HIS A 67 4.21 -0.53 -14.10
C HIS A 67 3.47 0.57 -14.86
N VAL A 68 2.52 1.17 -14.18
CA VAL A 68 1.87 2.44 -14.53
C VAL A 68 2.06 3.44 -13.40
N VAL A 69 1.83 4.72 -13.68
CA VAL A 69 1.88 5.78 -12.66
C VAL A 69 0.47 6.29 -12.43
N GLU A 70 -0.06 6.02 -11.25
CA GLU A 70 -1.30 6.60 -10.76
C GLU A 70 -1.05 8.01 -10.23
N VAL A 71 -1.99 8.92 -10.44
CA VAL A 71 -1.98 10.26 -9.88
C VAL A 71 -3.24 10.47 -9.07
N LEU A 72 -3.08 10.63 -7.75
CA LEU A 72 -4.19 10.85 -6.82
C LEU A 72 -4.14 12.28 -6.27
N ASP A 73 -5.29 12.95 -6.27
CA ASP A 73 -5.44 14.25 -5.59
C ASP A 73 -5.89 14.02 -4.14
N VAL A 74 -5.07 14.45 -3.20
CA VAL A 74 -5.39 14.37 -1.77
C VAL A 74 -5.14 15.73 -1.13
N ALA A 75 -6.20 16.34 -0.62
CA ALA A 75 -6.18 17.65 0.01
C ALA A 75 -5.55 18.76 -0.87
N GLY A 76 -5.80 18.70 -2.19
CA GLY A 76 -5.31 19.69 -3.16
C GLY A 76 -3.85 19.48 -3.58
N ARG A 77 -3.21 18.38 -3.18
CA ARG A 77 -1.88 17.99 -3.65
C ARG A 77 -1.97 16.71 -4.48
N GLN A 78 -1.31 16.71 -5.64
CA GLN A 78 -1.16 15.53 -6.47
C GLN A 78 -0.03 14.65 -5.96
N TRP A 79 -0.33 13.35 -5.82
CA TRP A 79 0.58 12.32 -5.40
C TRP A 79 0.75 11.29 -6.50
N HIS A 80 1.99 10.97 -6.83
CA HIS A 80 2.35 10.03 -7.90
C HIS A 80 2.74 8.68 -7.31
N TYR A 81 2.10 7.62 -7.78
CA TYR A 81 2.32 6.26 -7.31
C TYR A 81 2.69 5.33 -8.46
N GLN A 82 3.88 4.78 -8.42
CA GLN A 82 4.23 3.66 -9.27
C GLN A 82 3.46 2.42 -8.81
N GLN A 83 2.60 1.91 -9.67
CA GLN A 83 1.84 0.68 -9.46
C GLN A 83 2.43 -0.41 -10.33
N ILE A 84 3.06 -1.40 -9.70
CA ILE A 84 3.78 -2.49 -10.39
C ILE A 84 2.81 -3.64 -10.66
N GLU A 85 2.94 -4.26 -11.83
CA GLU A 85 2.17 -5.43 -12.21
C GLU A 85 2.29 -6.55 -11.17
N GLY A 86 1.15 -7.08 -10.71
CA GLY A 86 1.05 -8.09 -9.66
C GLY A 86 1.31 -7.57 -8.24
N GLY A 87 1.57 -6.27 -8.05
CA GLY A 87 1.59 -5.62 -6.75
C GLY A 87 0.17 -5.29 -6.26
N PHE A 88 0.00 -5.23 -4.95
CA PHE A 88 -1.28 -4.75 -4.38
C PHE A 88 -1.43 -3.25 -4.63
N THR A 89 -2.62 -2.87 -5.06
CA THR A 89 -3.07 -1.47 -5.17
C THR A 89 -4.53 -1.41 -4.76
N GLN A 90 -4.98 -0.26 -4.25
CA GLN A 90 -6.39 -0.04 -3.96
C GLN A 90 -7.20 -0.09 -5.27
N PRO A 91 -8.23 -0.94 -5.39
CA PRO A 91 -8.87 -1.22 -6.68
C PRO A 91 -9.76 -0.06 -7.17
N ASN A 92 -10.20 0.83 -6.30
CA ASN A 92 -10.97 2.02 -6.63
C ASN A 92 -10.19 3.28 -6.27
N GLY A 93 -9.51 3.88 -7.26
CA GLY A 93 -8.67 5.06 -7.06
C GLY A 93 -9.44 6.27 -6.52
N GLY A 94 -10.71 6.45 -6.93
CA GLY A 94 -11.56 7.54 -6.42
C GLY A 94 -11.86 7.37 -4.93
N VAL A 95 -12.25 6.16 -4.49
CA VAL A 95 -12.47 5.88 -3.07
C VAL A 95 -11.16 5.94 -2.30
N ASN A 96 -10.04 5.51 -2.90
CA ASN A 96 -8.73 5.63 -2.27
C ASN A 96 -8.36 7.09 -1.96
N GLN A 97 -8.66 8.04 -2.86
CA GLN A 97 -8.46 9.48 -2.57
C GLN A 97 -9.24 9.92 -1.32
N HIS A 98 -10.48 9.43 -1.15
CA HIS A 98 -11.28 9.71 0.05
C HIS A 98 -10.69 9.07 1.31
N MET A 99 -10.19 7.83 1.22
CA MET A 99 -9.51 7.14 2.32
C MET A 99 -8.26 7.91 2.77
N LEU A 100 -7.42 8.30 1.81
CA LEU A 100 -6.20 9.07 2.06
C LEU A 100 -6.51 10.45 2.66
N GLY A 101 -7.51 11.16 2.09
CA GLY A 101 -7.96 12.45 2.60
C GLY A 101 -8.52 12.36 4.01
N TRP A 102 -9.29 11.30 4.32
CA TRP A 102 -9.82 11.07 5.66
C TRP A 102 -8.68 10.76 6.65
N ALA A 103 -7.73 9.89 6.29
CA ALA A 103 -6.60 9.55 7.14
C ALA A 103 -5.74 10.79 7.46
N LEU A 104 -5.43 11.60 6.45
CA LEU A 104 -4.70 12.85 6.61
C LEU A 104 -5.43 13.84 7.52
N ASN A 105 -6.74 14.00 7.32
CA ASN A 105 -7.58 14.88 8.15
C ASN A 105 -7.71 14.35 9.60
N ALA A 106 -7.84 13.04 9.78
CA ALA A 106 -7.88 12.40 11.10
C ALA A 106 -6.54 12.52 11.83
N ALA A 107 -5.42 12.40 11.11
CA ALA A 107 -4.09 12.63 11.65
C ALA A 107 -3.95 14.08 12.17
N GLY A 108 -4.44 15.08 11.43
CA GLY A 108 -4.20 16.49 11.76
C GLY A 108 -2.74 16.87 11.61
N SER A 109 -2.35 18.02 12.15
CA SER A 109 -0.95 18.45 12.17
C SER A 109 -0.29 18.06 13.49
N ASN A 110 0.85 17.37 13.42
CA ASN A 110 1.56 16.85 14.57
C ASN A 110 3.01 17.30 14.59
N SER A 111 3.54 17.57 15.78
CA SER A 111 4.97 17.84 16.00
C SER A 111 5.75 16.55 16.35
N ASP A 112 5.04 15.44 16.58
CA ASP A 112 5.59 14.12 16.88
C ASP A 112 5.87 13.31 15.60
N ASP A 113 6.38 12.10 15.78
CA ASP A 113 6.71 11.18 14.70
C ASP A 113 5.62 10.11 14.54
N LEU A 114 5.44 9.62 13.32
CA LEU A 114 4.54 8.53 12.97
C LEU A 114 5.31 7.21 12.86
N LEU A 115 4.81 6.17 13.52
CA LEU A 115 5.13 4.79 13.16
C LEU A 115 4.04 4.27 12.22
N GLU A 116 4.41 3.82 11.03
CA GLU A 116 3.51 3.18 10.08
C GLU A 116 3.88 1.71 9.89
N LEU A 117 2.93 0.82 10.14
CA LEU A 117 3.05 -0.60 9.90
C LEU A 117 2.25 -1.00 8.66
N TYR A 118 2.76 -1.97 7.90
CA TYR A 118 2.12 -2.47 6.67
C TYR A 118 1.99 -1.40 5.57
N CYS A 119 3.02 -0.57 5.37
CA CYS A 119 2.92 0.59 4.48
C CYS A 119 2.73 0.25 2.98
N GLY A 120 2.92 -1.00 2.59
CA GLY A 120 2.78 -1.44 1.20
C GLY A 120 3.72 -0.66 0.26
N ASN A 121 3.16 -0.11 -0.81
CA ASN A 121 3.86 0.76 -1.74
C ASN A 121 3.92 2.23 -1.28
N GLY A 122 3.57 2.52 -0.02
CA GLY A 122 3.54 3.87 0.53
C GLY A 122 2.24 4.64 0.26
N ASN A 123 1.11 3.92 0.06
CA ASN A 123 -0.17 4.54 -0.27
C ASN A 123 -0.58 5.61 0.75
N PHE A 124 -0.57 5.30 2.04
CA PHE A 124 -0.86 6.25 3.12
C PHE A 124 0.38 7.05 3.54
N THR A 125 1.57 6.45 3.46
CA THR A 125 2.84 7.08 3.84
C THR A 125 3.01 8.46 3.20
N LEU A 126 2.75 8.57 1.89
CA LEU A 126 2.98 9.79 1.14
C LEU A 126 2.15 10.96 1.69
N PRO A 127 0.80 10.92 1.73
CA PRO A 127 0.04 12.04 2.28
C PRO A 127 0.28 12.22 3.78
N LEU A 128 0.41 11.16 4.57
CA LEU A 128 0.65 11.25 6.02
C LEU A 128 2.01 11.89 6.34
N SER A 129 3.02 11.79 5.46
CA SER A 129 4.31 12.44 5.66
C SER A 129 4.21 13.96 5.85
N THR A 130 3.14 14.57 5.34
CA THR A 130 2.91 16.03 5.49
C THR A 130 2.34 16.42 6.86
N ALA A 131 1.82 15.46 7.61
CA ALA A 131 1.17 15.68 8.90
C ALA A 131 2.09 15.45 10.11
N PHE A 132 3.29 14.89 9.90
CA PHE A 132 4.22 14.52 10.97
C PHE A 132 5.63 15.06 10.72
N ARG A 133 6.37 15.24 11.81
CA ARG A 133 7.78 15.66 11.75
C ARG A 133 8.62 14.66 10.96
N ARG A 134 8.51 13.39 11.29
CA ARG A 134 9.12 12.25 10.59
C ARG A 134 8.19 11.06 10.59
N VAL A 135 8.37 10.19 9.62
CA VAL A 135 7.64 8.92 9.51
C VAL A 135 8.64 7.77 9.47
N MET A 136 8.44 6.76 10.31
CA MET A 136 9.08 5.45 10.14
C MET A 136 8.03 4.50 9.56
N ALA A 137 8.21 4.11 8.31
CA ALA A 137 7.28 3.21 7.61
C ALA A 137 7.90 1.82 7.43
N THR A 138 7.12 0.76 7.69
CA THR A 138 7.61 -0.61 7.64
C THR A 138 6.78 -1.48 6.71
N GLU A 139 7.46 -2.35 5.96
CA GLU A 139 6.86 -3.28 5.01
C GLU A 139 7.76 -4.53 4.86
N LEU A 140 7.17 -5.70 4.70
CA LEU A 140 7.92 -6.94 4.58
C LEU A 140 8.26 -7.30 3.12
N ALA A 141 7.34 -7.06 2.19
CA ALA A 141 7.47 -7.45 0.79
C ALA A 141 8.50 -6.58 0.06
N LYS A 142 9.53 -7.22 -0.51
CA LYS A 142 10.62 -6.52 -1.20
C LYS A 142 10.15 -5.67 -2.40
N SER A 143 9.15 -6.14 -3.14
CA SER A 143 8.56 -5.42 -4.27
C SER A 143 7.86 -4.14 -3.81
N SER A 144 7.07 -4.23 -2.72
CA SER A 144 6.36 -3.09 -2.14
C SER A 144 7.32 -2.04 -1.60
N VAL A 145 8.37 -2.46 -0.87
CA VAL A 145 9.43 -1.55 -0.39
C VAL A 145 10.10 -0.80 -1.56
N ARG A 146 10.39 -1.49 -2.67
CA ARG A 146 10.97 -0.83 -3.86
C ARG A 146 10.01 0.20 -4.46
N ALA A 147 8.73 -0.16 -4.58
CA ALA A 147 7.71 0.76 -5.07
C ALA A 147 7.56 1.97 -4.14
N ALA A 148 7.53 1.76 -2.82
CA ALA A 148 7.48 2.83 -1.83
C ALA A 148 8.69 3.76 -1.93
N GLN A 149 9.91 3.23 -2.09
CA GLN A 149 11.12 4.04 -2.28
C GLN A 149 11.03 4.93 -3.53
N GLU A 150 10.56 4.36 -4.64
CA GLU A 150 10.36 5.13 -5.88
C GLU A 150 9.26 6.17 -5.71
N ASN A 151 8.18 5.83 -5.03
CA ASN A 151 7.07 6.75 -4.76
C ASN A 151 7.51 7.93 -3.88
N LEU A 152 8.31 7.69 -2.84
CA LEU A 152 8.91 8.76 -2.03
C LEU A 152 9.77 9.70 -2.89
N ARG A 153 10.62 9.13 -3.75
CA ARG A 153 11.50 9.89 -4.67
C ARG A 153 10.70 10.73 -5.66
N MET A 154 9.68 10.14 -6.30
CA MET A 154 8.83 10.83 -7.30
C MET A 154 8.10 12.03 -6.70
N ASN A 155 7.76 11.96 -5.42
CA ASN A 155 7.00 13.01 -4.70
C ASN A 155 7.88 13.97 -3.89
N ASN A 156 9.22 13.83 -3.95
CA ASN A 156 10.19 14.61 -3.18
C ASN A 156 9.89 14.58 -1.66
N VAL A 157 9.60 13.38 -1.13
CA VAL A 157 9.38 13.16 0.29
C VAL A 157 10.69 12.66 0.92
N ASP A 158 11.21 13.41 1.88
CA ASP A 158 12.53 13.20 2.50
C ASP A 158 12.49 12.93 4.02
N ASN A 159 11.31 13.12 4.65
CA ASN A 159 11.13 12.90 6.09
C ASN A 159 10.64 11.47 6.44
N VAL A 160 10.72 10.53 5.50
CA VAL A 160 10.29 9.13 5.69
C VAL A 160 11.50 8.20 5.76
N THR A 161 11.60 7.45 6.84
CA THR A 161 12.53 6.33 6.98
C THR A 161 11.79 5.03 6.68
N LEU A 162 12.05 4.45 5.50
CA LEU A 162 11.41 3.20 5.07
C LEU A 162 12.27 2.00 5.46
N VAL A 163 11.69 1.06 6.19
CA VAL A 163 12.40 -0.12 6.71
C VAL A 163 11.70 -1.40 6.30
N ARG A 164 12.46 -2.38 5.82
CA ARG A 164 11.91 -3.69 5.50
C ARG A 164 11.88 -4.59 6.73
N LEU A 165 10.80 -4.52 7.50
CA LEU A 165 10.55 -5.31 8.72
C LEU A 165 9.11 -5.81 8.76
N ALA A 166 8.91 -6.97 9.40
CA ALA A 166 7.57 -7.39 9.83
C ALA A 166 7.14 -6.63 11.09
N SER A 167 5.81 -6.54 11.35
CA SER A 167 5.29 -5.86 12.54
C SER A 167 5.85 -6.42 13.85
N GLU A 168 5.97 -7.74 13.96
CA GLU A 168 6.55 -8.41 15.14
C GLU A 168 8.04 -8.07 15.31
N GLU A 169 8.79 -7.91 14.21
CA GLU A 169 10.20 -7.49 14.26
C GLU A 169 10.32 -6.03 14.71
N VAL A 170 9.38 -5.16 14.34
CA VAL A 170 9.31 -3.77 14.83
C VAL A 170 9.12 -3.73 16.33
N THR A 171 8.17 -4.50 16.85
CA THR A 171 7.95 -4.64 18.30
C THR A 171 9.24 -5.02 19.02
N GLN A 172 9.93 -6.06 18.57
CA GLN A 172 11.18 -6.53 19.16
C GLN A 172 12.31 -5.49 19.07
N ALA A 173 12.34 -4.70 17.98
CA ALA A 173 13.34 -3.67 17.79
C ALA A 173 13.13 -2.49 18.75
N LEU A 174 11.89 -2.00 18.86
CA LEU A 174 11.54 -0.86 19.72
C LEU A 174 11.65 -1.19 21.20
N THR A 175 11.37 -2.44 21.59
CA THR A 175 11.54 -2.93 22.99
C THR A 175 12.97 -3.37 23.32
N GLY A 176 13.90 -3.28 22.35
CA GLY A 176 15.30 -3.63 22.59
C GLY A 176 15.60 -5.11 22.79
N VAL A 177 14.67 -6.01 22.39
CA VAL A 177 14.83 -7.47 22.57
C VAL A 177 16.04 -8.01 21.81
N ARG A 178 16.29 -7.50 20.59
CA ARG A 178 17.48 -7.85 19.80
C ARG A 178 17.80 -6.79 18.73
N PRO A 179 19.07 -6.68 18.31
CA PRO A 179 19.43 -5.83 17.18
C PRO A 179 18.99 -6.44 15.85
N PHE A 180 18.54 -5.60 14.92
CA PHE A 180 18.19 -5.98 13.56
C PHE A 180 19.16 -5.35 12.56
N ARG A 181 19.76 -6.14 11.67
CA ARG A 181 20.68 -5.63 10.61
C ARG A 181 20.04 -4.56 9.73
N ARG A 182 18.70 -4.65 9.52
CA ARG A 182 17.95 -3.73 8.68
C ARG A 182 17.73 -2.36 9.32
N LEU A 183 18.01 -2.24 10.62
CA LEU A 183 17.98 -0.99 11.40
C LEU A 183 19.38 -0.41 11.61
N GLN A 184 20.42 -1.05 11.08
CA GLN A 184 21.79 -0.53 11.18
C GLN A 184 21.87 0.86 10.53
N GLY A 185 22.35 1.87 11.28
CA GLY A 185 22.43 3.25 10.83
C GLY A 185 21.16 4.07 11.03
N ILE A 186 20.07 3.47 11.55
CA ILE A 186 18.84 4.19 11.92
C ILE A 186 18.86 4.40 13.43
N ASP A 187 18.92 5.67 13.84
CA ASP A 187 18.80 6.04 15.26
C ASP A 187 17.32 6.06 15.66
N LEU A 188 16.87 4.94 16.28
CA LEU A 188 15.51 4.82 16.78
C LEU A 188 15.26 5.72 18.00
N SER A 189 16.29 6.04 18.79
CA SER A 189 16.16 6.88 19.98
C SER A 189 15.85 8.34 19.64
N GLY A 190 16.14 8.77 18.42
CA GLY A 190 15.78 10.08 17.91
C GLY A 190 14.31 10.23 17.51
N PHE A 191 13.52 9.14 17.46
CA PHE A 191 12.09 9.21 17.15
C PHE A 191 11.25 9.43 18.42
N GLU A 192 10.24 10.28 18.28
CA GLU A 192 9.23 10.56 19.30
C GLU A 192 7.85 10.14 18.80
N PHE A 193 7.64 8.83 18.73
CA PHE A 193 6.41 8.26 18.21
C PHE A 193 5.21 8.57 19.12
N GLY A 194 4.34 9.48 18.69
CA GLY A 194 3.08 9.78 19.38
C GLY A 194 1.88 9.10 18.73
N THR A 195 1.98 8.79 17.45
CA THR A 195 0.93 8.18 16.65
C THR A 195 1.44 6.92 15.96
N VAL A 196 0.59 5.88 15.91
CA VAL A 196 0.80 4.71 15.06
C VAL A 196 -0.30 4.64 14.01
N PHE A 197 0.08 4.36 12.75
CA PHE A 197 -0.83 4.05 11.65
C PHE A 197 -0.70 2.59 11.28
N VAL A 198 -1.84 1.91 11.07
CA VAL A 198 -1.89 0.51 10.65
C VAL A 198 -2.92 0.29 9.54
N ASP A 199 -2.54 -0.45 8.50
CA ASP A 199 -3.41 -0.96 7.44
C ASP A 199 -3.08 -2.45 7.20
N PRO A 200 -3.46 -3.33 8.18
CA PRO A 200 -3.07 -4.72 8.18
C PRO A 200 -3.82 -5.53 7.11
N PRO A 201 -3.35 -6.74 6.80
CA PRO A 201 -4.07 -7.67 5.96
C PRO A 201 -5.43 -8.06 6.58
N ARG A 202 -6.29 -8.70 5.81
CA ARG A 202 -7.66 -9.04 6.15
C ARG A 202 -7.85 -9.81 7.47
N ALA A 203 -6.81 -10.49 7.94
CA ALA A 203 -6.81 -11.17 9.24
C ALA A 203 -6.80 -10.23 10.46
N GLY A 204 -6.60 -8.92 10.25
CA GLY A 204 -6.44 -7.95 11.33
C GLY A 204 -5.03 -7.98 11.93
N LEU A 205 -4.89 -7.39 13.10
CA LEU A 205 -3.63 -7.34 13.84
C LEU A 205 -3.46 -8.59 14.70
N ASP A 206 -2.25 -9.11 14.74
CA ASP A 206 -1.86 -10.16 15.66
C ASP A 206 -1.73 -9.64 17.11
N PRO A 207 -1.75 -10.53 18.12
CA PRO A 207 -1.71 -10.10 19.52
C PRO A 207 -0.47 -9.28 19.90
N ALA A 208 0.70 -9.57 19.31
CA ALA A 208 1.93 -8.84 19.62
C ALA A 208 1.90 -7.41 19.06
N THR A 209 1.34 -7.25 17.86
CA THR A 209 1.13 -5.93 17.26
C THR A 209 0.06 -5.13 18.02
N LEU A 210 -1.03 -5.77 18.48
CA LEU A 210 -2.02 -5.13 19.35
C LEU A 210 -1.41 -4.66 20.66
N ASP A 211 -0.53 -5.48 21.26
CA ASP A 211 0.19 -5.11 22.48
C ASP A 211 1.16 -3.95 22.26
N LEU A 212 1.80 -3.87 21.11
CA LEU A 212 2.66 -2.74 20.75
C LEU A 212 1.86 -1.44 20.62
N ILE A 213 0.80 -1.46 19.80
CA ILE A 213 0.14 -0.21 19.41
C ILE A 213 -0.68 0.43 20.53
N LYS A 214 -1.09 -0.32 21.55
CA LYS A 214 -1.81 0.23 22.73
C LYS A 214 -0.99 1.20 23.58
N ASP A 215 0.33 1.26 23.37
CA ASP A 215 1.21 2.16 24.13
C ASP A 215 1.34 3.55 23.46
N TYR A 216 0.77 3.72 22.25
CA TYR A 216 0.79 4.99 21.54
C TYR A 216 -0.39 5.87 21.95
N ARG A 217 -0.18 7.18 22.02
CA ARG A 217 -1.25 8.14 22.35
C ARG A 217 -2.40 8.12 21.34
N ARG A 218 -2.09 7.87 20.07
CA ARG A 218 -3.06 7.88 18.99
C ARG A 218 -2.84 6.68 18.07
N ILE A 219 -3.93 6.03 17.70
CA ILE A 219 -3.93 4.91 16.76
C ILE A 219 -4.85 5.27 15.59
N LEU A 220 -4.30 5.33 14.40
CA LEU A 220 -5.05 5.48 13.16
C LEU A 220 -5.07 4.14 12.45
N TYR A 221 -6.24 3.52 12.33
CA TYR A 221 -6.40 2.15 11.85
C TYR A 221 -7.33 2.12 10.63
N ILE A 222 -6.85 1.63 9.50
CA ILE A 222 -7.63 1.29 8.31
C ILE A 222 -7.76 -0.23 8.25
N SER A 223 -8.93 -0.74 7.88
CA SER A 223 -9.18 -2.19 7.80
C SER A 223 -10.13 -2.52 6.66
N CYS A 224 -9.74 -3.49 5.84
CA CYS A 224 -10.60 -4.07 4.80
C CYS A 224 -11.57 -5.14 5.33
N ASN A 225 -11.60 -5.37 6.65
CA ASN A 225 -12.50 -6.32 7.28
C ASN A 225 -13.08 -5.73 8.59
N PRO A 226 -14.33 -5.22 8.57
CA PRO A 226 -14.98 -4.65 9.76
C PRO A 226 -15.11 -5.63 10.93
N GLU A 227 -15.21 -6.92 10.68
CA GLU A 227 -15.33 -7.94 11.74
C GLU A 227 -14.04 -8.06 12.53
N THR A 228 -12.91 -8.22 11.85
CA THR A 228 -11.59 -8.27 12.52
C THR A 228 -11.22 -6.94 13.15
N LEU A 229 -11.64 -5.80 12.59
CA LEU A 229 -11.51 -4.51 13.23
C LEU A 229 -12.30 -4.47 14.56
N ALA A 230 -13.56 -4.92 14.55
CA ALA A 230 -14.39 -4.96 15.76
C ALA A 230 -13.77 -5.83 16.85
N ASP A 231 -13.19 -6.99 16.49
CA ASP A 231 -12.47 -7.85 17.44
C ASP A 231 -11.22 -7.16 18.02
N ASN A 232 -10.43 -6.49 17.19
CA ASN A 232 -9.25 -5.74 17.64
C ASN A 232 -9.65 -4.56 18.53
N LEU A 233 -10.76 -3.88 18.23
CA LEU A 233 -11.29 -2.78 19.04
C LEU A 233 -11.69 -3.23 20.46
N GLN A 234 -12.14 -4.48 20.66
CA GLN A 234 -12.42 -4.99 22.01
C GLN A 234 -11.18 -4.96 22.92
N THR A 235 -9.99 -5.08 22.34
CA THR A 235 -8.73 -4.97 23.07
C THR A 235 -8.31 -3.50 23.22
N LEU A 236 -8.31 -2.75 22.12
CA LEU A 236 -7.82 -1.37 22.08
C LEU A 236 -8.68 -0.41 22.92
N THR A 237 -10.00 -0.62 22.99
CA THR A 237 -10.89 0.24 23.76
C THR A 237 -10.76 0.09 25.29
N LYS A 238 -9.95 -0.84 25.77
CA LYS A 238 -9.58 -0.90 27.19
C LYS A 238 -8.64 0.24 27.62
N THR A 239 -7.89 0.79 26.65
CA THR A 239 -6.91 1.88 26.90
C THR A 239 -7.15 3.11 26.04
N HIS A 240 -8.01 3.00 25.03
CA HIS A 240 -8.30 4.07 24.08
C HIS A 240 -9.78 4.25 23.86
N ARG A 241 -10.20 5.46 23.47
CA ARG A 241 -11.55 5.74 22.98
C ARG A 241 -11.54 5.95 21.48
N VAL A 242 -12.54 5.48 20.78
CA VAL A 242 -12.77 5.82 19.37
C VAL A 242 -13.30 7.25 19.29
N VAL A 243 -12.56 8.13 18.63
CA VAL A 243 -12.91 9.55 18.47
C VAL A 243 -13.45 9.87 17.09
N ARG A 244 -13.07 9.08 16.08
CA ARG A 244 -13.57 9.21 14.71
C ARG A 244 -13.69 7.84 14.05
N CYS A 245 -14.68 7.67 13.17
CA CYS A 245 -14.81 6.51 12.29
C CYS A 245 -15.31 6.93 10.92
N ALA A 246 -15.01 6.11 9.92
CA ALA A 246 -15.51 6.24 8.56
C ALA A 246 -15.64 4.87 7.90
N LEU A 247 -16.53 4.78 6.91
CA LEU A 247 -16.68 3.63 6.03
C LEU A 247 -16.44 4.07 4.59
N PHE A 248 -15.78 3.21 3.80
CA PHE A 248 -15.45 3.48 2.41
C PHE A 248 -15.85 2.29 1.55
N ASP A 249 -16.74 2.51 0.57
CA ASP A 249 -17.18 1.48 -0.36
C ASP A 249 -16.14 1.29 -1.48
N GLN A 250 -15.03 0.64 -1.12
CA GLN A 250 -13.91 0.34 -2.02
C GLN A 250 -14.27 -0.77 -3.02
N PHE A 251 -15.24 -1.63 -2.65
CA PHE A 251 -15.66 -2.79 -3.41
C PHE A 251 -17.18 -2.78 -3.66
N PRO A 252 -17.70 -1.81 -4.44
CA PRO A 252 -19.15 -1.68 -4.64
C PRO A 252 -19.79 -2.96 -5.17
N TYR A 253 -21.04 -3.21 -4.75
CA TYR A 253 -21.81 -4.42 -5.03
C TYR A 253 -21.26 -5.71 -4.38
N THR A 254 -20.39 -5.60 -3.41
CA THR A 254 -19.92 -6.73 -2.58
C THR A 254 -20.23 -6.46 -1.10
N HIS A 255 -19.98 -7.43 -0.25
CA HIS A 255 -20.06 -7.27 1.21
C HIS A 255 -18.73 -6.77 1.84
N HIS A 256 -17.72 -6.48 1.01
CA HIS A 256 -16.45 -5.95 1.49
C HIS A 256 -16.55 -4.44 1.70
N MET A 257 -16.09 -3.99 2.85
CA MET A 257 -16.09 -2.59 3.24
C MET A 257 -14.75 -2.22 3.87
N GLU A 258 -14.16 -1.12 3.45
CA GLU A 258 -13.05 -0.51 4.15
C GLU A 258 -13.58 0.35 5.31
N SER A 259 -12.89 0.29 6.42
CA SER A 259 -13.24 1.02 7.63
C SER A 259 -12.03 1.77 8.16
N GLY A 260 -12.23 3.01 8.58
CA GLY A 260 -11.21 3.81 9.24
C GLY A 260 -11.63 4.18 10.65
N VAL A 261 -10.74 4.06 11.63
CA VAL A 261 -10.95 4.55 12.99
C VAL A 261 -9.73 5.33 13.47
N LEU A 262 -10.00 6.41 14.22
CA LEU A 262 -9.00 7.10 15.02
C LEU A 262 -9.33 6.85 16.48
N LEU A 263 -8.34 6.34 17.22
CA LEU A 263 -8.43 6.15 18.66
C LEU A 263 -7.44 7.07 19.37
N GLU A 264 -7.84 7.56 20.54
CA GLU A 264 -7.00 8.35 21.45
C GLU A 264 -6.95 7.69 22.82
N GLN A 265 -5.79 7.72 23.43
CA GLN A 265 -5.56 7.18 24.78
C GLN A 265 -6.48 7.87 25.81
N ILE A 266 -7.05 7.10 26.73
CA ILE A 266 -7.96 7.57 27.79
C ILE A 266 -7.15 8.23 28.91
#